data_3abf4236b7ca25c7ebdeeaf91778099e
#
_entry.id   3abf4236b7ca25c7ebdeeaf91778099e
#
_cell.length_a   1.000
_cell.length_b   1.000
_cell.length_c   1.000
_cell.angle_alpha   90.00
_cell.angle_beta   90.00
_cell.angle_gamma   90.00
#
_symmetry.space_group_name_H-M   'P 1'
#
loop_
_entity.id
_entity.type
_entity.pdbx_description
1 polymer ?
#
loop_
_entity_poly.entity_id
_entity_poly.type
_entity_poly.pdbx_seq_one_letter_code
_entity_poly.pdbx_strand_id
1 'polypeptide(L)'
;MWDYTDKVREHFLHPRNTGELPDANAIGEVGSLACGDALKLFLKISPEGVIEDARFHTFGCASAIASSSALTELIKGKTVDEAATITNKDIAAYLGGLPKEKMHCSVMGEEALEAAIRNWKGLPPLEHEEEGRLVCKCFGVTENQIRKAVRENNLTTVD
;
A
#
# COMPACT_ATOMS: atom_id res chain seq x y z
N MET A 1 -10.50 15.40 15.34
CA MET A 1 -9.35 15.86 14.53
C MET A 1 -8.22 14.84 14.64
N TRP A 2 -7.66 14.42 13.50
CA TRP A 2 -6.57 13.46 13.49
C TRP A 2 -5.26 14.13 13.88
N ASP A 3 -4.54 13.59 14.86
CA ASP A 3 -3.23 14.10 15.26
C ASP A 3 -2.15 13.49 14.38
N TYR A 4 -1.82 14.20 13.31
CA TYR A 4 -0.72 13.82 12.42
C TYR A 4 0.60 14.37 12.93
N THR A 5 1.66 13.58 12.79
CA THR A 5 3.03 14.05 13.05
C THR A 5 3.43 15.14 12.06
N ASP A 6 4.47 15.90 12.39
CA ASP A 6 5.02 16.90 11.48
C ASP A 6 5.51 16.28 10.16
N LYS A 7 6.07 15.06 10.22
CA LYS A 7 6.47 14.30 9.04
C LYS A 7 5.29 13.94 8.13
N VAL A 8 4.17 13.52 8.71
CA VAL A 8 2.95 13.24 7.94
C VAL A 8 2.48 14.50 7.23
N ARG A 9 2.43 15.60 7.94
CA ARG A 9 2.04 16.90 7.37
C ARG A 9 2.96 17.34 6.24
N GLU A 10 4.27 17.20 6.45
CA GLU A 10 5.27 17.55 5.44
C GLU A 10 5.09 16.71 4.17
N HIS A 11 4.97 15.40 4.31
CA HIS A 11 4.77 14.50 3.17
C HIS A 11 3.43 14.69 2.49
N PHE A 12 2.42 15.14 3.20
CA PHE A 12 1.13 15.51 2.61
C PHE A 12 1.19 16.83 1.83
N LEU A 13 1.79 17.86 2.43
CA LEU A 13 1.86 19.18 1.81
C LEU A 13 2.89 19.25 0.67
N HIS A 14 3.96 18.53 0.81
CA HIS A 14 5.06 18.47 -0.15
C HIS A 14 5.41 17.01 -0.47
N PRO A 15 4.48 16.28 -1.11
CA PRO A 15 4.73 14.87 -1.41
C PRO A 15 5.89 14.70 -2.39
N ARG A 16 6.71 13.71 -2.14
CA ARG A 16 7.86 13.38 -2.96
C ARG A 16 7.49 12.31 -3.97
N ASN A 17 8.11 12.39 -5.16
CA ASN A 17 8.00 11.36 -6.18
C ASN A 17 6.55 11.12 -6.65
N THR A 18 5.76 12.19 -6.76
CA THR A 18 4.40 12.12 -7.30
C THR A 18 4.41 12.09 -8.83
N GLY A 19 3.36 11.52 -9.39
CA GLY A 19 3.12 11.50 -10.83
C GLY A 19 3.45 10.16 -11.48
N GLU A 20 3.41 10.14 -12.79
CA GLU A 20 3.71 8.95 -13.59
C GLU A 20 5.20 8.86 -13.89
N LEU A 21 5.69 7.64 -14.08
CA LEU A 21 7.04 7.34 -14.52
C LEU A 21 6.94 6.68 -15.91
N PRO A 22 7.17 7.42 -17.00
CA PRO A 22 6.94 6.88 -18.35
C PRO A 22 7.80 5.68 -18.71
N ASP A 23 8.98 5.56 -18.12
CA ASP A 23 9.90 4.44 -18.35
C ASP A 23 9.86 3.39 -17.23
N ALA A 24 8.78 3.37 -16.44
CA ALA A 24 8.57 2.35 -15.43
C ALA A 24 8.50 0.95 -16.06
N ASN A 25 9.20 0.01 -15.45
CA ASN A 25 9.17 -1.39 -15.85
C ASN A 25 8.49 -2.29 -14.80
N ALA A 26 7.99 -1.68 -13.74
CA ALA A 26 7.23 -2.36 -12.70
C ALA A 26 6.11 -1.43 -12.23
N ILE A 27 4.89 -1.90 -12.29
CA ILE A 27 3.71 -1.13 -11.89
C ILE A 27 2.87 -1.99 -10.96
N GLY A 28 2.54 -1.43 -9.79
CA GLY A 28 1.62 -2.04 -8.84
C GLY A 28 0.42 -1.12 -8.62
N GLU A 29 -0.77 -1.68 -8.66
CA GLU A 29 -2.00 -0.93 -8.43
C GLU A 29 -2.84 -1.65 -7.38
N VAL A 30 -3.28 -0.93 -6.37
CA VAL A 30 -4.10 -1.46 -5.29
C VAL A 30 -5.19 -0.48 -4.92
N GLY A 31 -6.18 -0.99 -4.19
CA GLY A 31 -7.30 -0.19 -3.72
C GLY A 31 -8.46 -0.17 -4.70
N SER A 32 -9.47 0.60 -4.37
CA SER A 32 -10.70 0.70 -5.12
C SER A 32 -11.26 2.11 -5.03
N LEU A 33 -11.68 2.65 -6.16
CA LEU A 33 -12.39 3.92 -6.19
C LEU A 33 -13.70 3.86 -5.38
N ALA A 34 -14.31 2.68 -5.28
CA ALA A 34 -15.50 2.47 -4.46
C ALA A 34 -15.22 2.67 -2.97
N CYS A 35 -13.99 2.40 -2.51
CA CYS A 35 -13.56 2.61 -1.13
C CYS A 35 -13.00 4.01 -0.90
N GLY A 36 -12.81 4.80 -1.94
CA GLY A 36 -12.26 6.15 -1.88
C GLY A 36 -10.74 6.21 -1.74
N ASP A 37 -10.07 5.09 -1.72
CA ASP A 37 -8.61 5.00 -1.64
C ASP A 37 -8.07 4.10 -2.75
N ALA A 38 -7.10 4.60 -3.49
CA ALA A 38 -6.41 3.85 -4.52
C ALA A 38 -4.96 4.33 -4.64
N LEU A 39 -4.05 3.42 -4.94
CA LEU A 39 -2.64 3.74 -5.12
C LEU A 39 -2.10 3.01 -6.34
N LYS A 40 -1.42 3.75 -7.19
CA LYS A 40 -0.66 3.23 -8.32
C LYS A 40 0.81 3.57 -8.12
N LEU A 41 1.64 2.55 -8.03
CA LEU A 41 3.08 2.68 -7.80
C LEU A 41 3.83 2.34 -9.08
N PHE A 42 4.72 3.24 -9.48
CA PHE A 42 5.58 3.08 -10.65
C PHE A 42 7.02 2.92 -10.20
N LEU A 43 7.67 1.85 -10.63
CA LEU A 43 9.07 1.60 -10.31
C LEU A 43 9.89 1.45 -11.60
N LYS A 44 11.11 1.97 -11.56
CA LYS A 44 12.14 1.65 -12.54
C LYS A 44 13.19 0.81 -11.85
N ILE A 45 13.29 -0.45 -12.28
CA ILE A 45 14.20 -1.44 -11.68
C ILE A 45 15.28 -1.78 -12.69
N SER A 46 16.55 -1.73 -12.25
CA SER A 46 17.70 -2.10 -13.09
C SER A 46 17.74 -3.60 -13.36
N PRO A 47 18.50 -4.06 -14.38
CA PRO A 47 18.69 -5.48 -14.61
C PRO A 47 19.28 -6.24 -13.41
N GLU A 48 20.00 -5.54 -12.54
CA GLU A 48 20.55 -6.12 -11.30
C GLU A 48 19.54 -6.17 -10.17
N GLY A 49 18.34 -5.66 -10.37
CA GLY A 49 17.28 -5.67 -9.38
C GLY A 49 17.33 -4.50 -8.37
N VAL A 50 17.94 -3.39 -8.75
CA VAL A 50 17.97 -2.17 -7.93
C VAL A 50 16.87 -1.21 -8.37
N ILE A 51 16.12 -0.68 -7.43
CA ILE A 51 15.08 0.32 -7.67
C ILE A 51 15.75 1.68 -7.91
N GLU A 52 15.88 2.07 -9.18
CA GLU A 52 16.52 3.32 -9.57
C GLU A 52 15.62 4.52 -9.36
N ASP A 53 14.33 4.36 -9.57
CA ASP A 53 13.34 5.42 -9.36
C ASP A 53 12.00 4.83 -8.94
N ALA A 54 11.22 5.64 -8.21
CA ALA A 54 9.90 5.26 -7.74
C ALA A 54 8.99 6.49 -7.76
N ARG A 55 7.82 6.35 -8.32
CA ARG A 55 6.79 7.40 -8.29
C ARG A 55 5.43 6.80 -7.99
N PHE A 56 4.52 7.63 -7.57
CA PHE A 56 3.18 7.17 -7.25
C PHE A 56 2.10 8.15 -7.70
N HIS A 57 0.93 7.61 -7.89
CA HIS A 57 -0.30 8.36 -8.08
C HIS A 57 -1.35 7.75 -7.17
N THR A 58 -1.97 8.55 -6.32
CA THR A 58 -2.95 8.06 -5.35
C THR A 58 -4.19 8.94 -5.30
N PHE A 59 -5.30 8.29 -5.04
CA PHE A 59 -6.54 8.93 -4.60
C PHE A 59 -6.79 8.51 -3.16
N GLY A 60 -6.95 9.46 -2.26
CA GLY A 60 -7.18 9.13 -0.86
C GLY A 60 -6.98 10.33 0.05
N CYS A 61 -6.92 10.06 1.33
CA CYS A 61 -6.75 11.08 2.35
C CYS A 61 -5.28 11.51 2.49
N ALA A 62 -5.03 12.46 3.38
CA ALA A 62 -3.69 12.95 3.69
C ALA A 62 -2.73 11.82 4.09
N SER A 63 -3.22 10.83 4.85
CA SER A 63 -2.42 9.66 5.25
C SER A 63 -2.02 8.79 4.08
N ALA A 64 -2.90 8.62 3.08
CA ALA A 64 -2.61 7.84 1.88
C ALA A 64 -1.50 8.52 1.06
N ILE A 65 -1.57 9.82 0.90
CA ILE A 65 -0.54 10.61 0.20
C ILE A 65 0.79 10.54 0.96
N ALA A 66 0.76 10.77 2.27
CA ALA A 66 1.95 10.75 3.10
C ALA A 66 2.62 9.35 3.13
N SER A 67 1.83 8.30 3.27
CA SER A 67 2.33 6.92 3.27
C SER A 67 2.97 6.54 1.94
N SER A 68 2.34 6.92 0.83
CA SER A 68 2.88 6.67 -0.51
C SER A 68 4.18 7.44 -0.76
N SER A 69 4.22 8.69 -0.35
CA SER A 69 5.44 9.53 -0.42
C SER A 69 6.57 8.91 0.40
N ALA A 70 6.30 8.52 1.64
CA ALA A 70 7.27 7.86 2.52
C ALA A 70 7.78 6.55 1.92
N LEU A 71 6.89 5.73 1.36
CA LEU A 71 7.26 4.47 0.72
C LEU A 71 8.27 4.69 -0.40
N THR A 72 8.02 5.66 -1.28
CA THR A 72 8.95 5.94 -2.39
C THR A 72 10.33 6.35 -1.91
N GLU A 73 10.41 7.14 -0.84
CA GLU A 73 11.68 7.53 -0.24
C GLU A 73 12.41 6.33 0.40
N LEU A 74 11.66 5.41 1.01
CA LEU A 74 12.23 4.23 1.66
C LEU A 74 12.81 3.21 0.66
N ILE A 75 12.20 3.06 -0.51
CA ILE A 75 12.57 2.02 -1.46
C ILE A 75 13.58 2.45 -2.52
N LYS A 76 13.70 3.73 -2.80
CA LYS A 76 14.65 4.24 -3.81
C LYS A 76 16.09 3.88 -3.42
N GLY A 77 16.82 3.30 -4.37
CA GLY A 77 18.20 2.88 -4.17
C GLY A 77 18.37 1.51 -3.51
N LYS A 78 17.27 0.86 -3.11
CA LYS A 78 17.30 -0.48 -2.54
C LYS A 78 17.12 -1.54 -3.62
N THR A 79 17.61 -2.75 -3.33
CA THR A 79 17.28 -3.90 -4.19
C THR A 79 15.83 -4.31 -3.98
N VAL A 80 15.29 -5.04 -4.96
CA VAL A 80 13.94 -5.60 -4.89
C VAL A 80 13.77 -6.46 -3.63
N ASP A 81 14.79 -7.26 -3.28
CA ASP A 81 14.76 -8.12 -2.10
C ASP A 81 14.75 -7.31 -0.80
N GLU A 82 15.53 -6.25 -0.73
CA GLU A 82 15.52 -5.34 0.43
C GLU A 82 14.19 -4.61 0.55
N ALA A 83 13.65 -4.12 -0.58
CA ALA A 83 12.36 -3.44 -0.61
C ALA A 83 11.23 -4.38 -0.18
N ALA A 84 11.29 -5.66 -0.54
CA ALA A 84 10.29 -6.65 -0.15
C ALA A 84 10.22 -6.90 1.37
N THR A 85 11.23 -6.50 2.12
CA THR A 85 11.23 -6.61 3.59
C THR A 85 10.54 -5.41 4.28
N ILE A 86 10.24 -4.35 3.54
CA ILE A 86 9.58 -3.17 4.08
C ILE A 86 8.12 -3.50 4.35
N THR A 87 7.70 -3.24 5.60
CA THR A 87 6.34 -3.49 6.05
C THR A 87 5.57 -2.18 6.24
N ASN A 88 4.27 -2.29 6.41
CA ASN A 88 3.43 -1.14 6.75
C ASN A 88 3.88 -0.45 8.05
N LYS A 89 4.44 -1.21 8.98
CA LYS A 89 4.99 -0.65 10.23
C LYS A 89 6.21 0.22 9.97
N ASP A 90 7.06 -0.16 9.02
CA ASP A 90 8.23 0.63 8.63
C ASP A 90 7.81 1.97 8.02
N ILE A 91 6.77 1.96 7.19
CA ILE A 91 6.21 3.18 6.59
C ILE A 91 5.67 4.10 7.68
N ALA A 92 4.88 3.55 8.59
CA ALA A 92 4.32 4.32 9.71
C ALA A 92 5.41 4.87 10.63
N ALA A 93 6.44 4.06 10.94
CA ALA A 93 7.57 4.48 11.76
C ALA A 93 8.37 5.61 11.10
N TYR A 94 8.57 5.55 9.80
CA TYR A 94 9.24 6.60 9.03
C TYR A 94 8.51 7.94 9.16
N LEU A 95 7.20 7.90 9.20
CA LEU A 95 6.35 9.09 9.37
C LEU A 95 6.21 9.56 10.83
N GLY A 96 6.82 8.83 11.77
CA GLY A 96 6.70 9.12 13.18
C GLY A 96 5.41 8.60 13.82
N GLY A 97 4.69 7.75 13.11
CA GLY A 97 3.44 7.14 13.53
C GLY A 97 2.22 7.64 12.75
N LEU A 98 1.21 6.80 12.66
CA LEU A 98 -0.08 7.11 12.08
C LEU A 98 -1.20 6.82 13.08
N PRO A 99 -2.31 7.58 13.06
CA PRO A 99 -3.49 7.19 13.83
C PRO A 99 -3.93 5.77 13.47
N LYS A 100 -4.44 5.03 14.45
CA LYS A 100 -4.86 3.64 14.24
C LYS A 100 -5.84 3.48 13.09
N GLU A 101 -6.75 4.43 12.96
CA GLU A 101 -7.78 4.45 11.93
C GLU A 101 -7.22 4.72 10.53
N LYS A 102 -5.96 5.13 10.45
CA LYS A 102 -5.27 5.44 9.20
C LYS A 102 -4.14 4.46 8.86
N MET A 103 -3.94 3.43 9.66
CA MET A 103 -2.91 2.41 9.40
C MET A 103 -3.14 1.67 8.09
N HIS A 104 -4.39 1.54 7.64
CA HIS A 104 -4.71 0.91 6.35
C HIS A 104 -4.02 1.59 5.16
N CYS A 105 -3.72 2.88 5.26
CA CYS A 105 -3.02 3.60 4.21
C CYS A 105 -1.59 3.09 4.03
N SER A 106 -0.92 2.73 5.13
CA SER A 106 0.43 2.12 5.06
C SER A 106 0.39 0.68 4.54
N VAL A 107 -0.65 -0.08 4.86
CA VAL A 107 -0.88 -1.42 4.32
C VAL A 107 -1.07 -1.36 2.81
N MET A 108 -1.82 -0.39 2.31
CA MET A 108 -2.02 -0.18 0.88
C MET A 108 -0.68 0.09 0.16
N GLY A 109 0.23 0.84 0.78
CA GLY A 109 1.59 1.07 0.26
C GLY A 109 2.39 -0.23 0.15
N GLU A 110 2.36 -1.06 1.18
CA GLU A 110 3.02 -2.37 1.19
C GLU A 110 2.47 -3.28 0.08
N GLU A 111 1.16 -3.34 -0.07
CA GLU A 111 0.51 -4.14 -1.11
C GLU A 111 0.85 -3.66 -2.53
N ALA A 112 0.90 -2.34 -2.74
CA ALA A 112 1.27 -1.78 -4.02
C ALA A 112 2.73 -2.11 -4.38
N LEU A 113 3.62 -2.07 -3.41
CA LEU A 113 5.01 -2.45 -3.60
C LEU A 113 5.14 -3.93 -3.99
N GLU A 114 4.45 -4.81 -3.30
CA GLU A 114 4.42 -6.23 -3.61
C GLU A 114 3.88 -6.47 -5.02
N ALA A 115 2.78 -5.82 -5.38
CA ALA A 115 2.20 -5.92 -6.71
C ALA A 115 3.17 -5.45 -7.80
N ALA A 116 3.90 -4.37 -7.57
CA ALA A 116 4.89 -3.85 -8.52
C ALA A 116 6.08 -4.81 -8.69
N ILE A 117 6.57 -5.39 -7.61
CA ILE A 117 7.65 -6.37 -7.64
C ILE A 117 7.22 -7.63 -8.40
N ARG A 118 6.02 -8.12 -8.15
CA ARG A 118 5.45 -9.26 -8.87
C ARG A 118 5.33 -8.97 -10.37
N ASN A 119 4.87 -7.78 -10.73
CA ASN A 119 4.80 -7.33 -12.13
C ASN A 119 6.19 -7.36 -12.79
N TRP A 120 7.22 -6.87 -12.11
CA TRP A 120 8.58 -6.89 -12.62
C TRP A 120 9.10 -8.31 -12.83
N LYS A 121 8.80 -9.23 -11.92
CA LYS A 121 9.20 -10.64 -12.00
C LYS A 121 8.38 -11.44 -13.03
N GLY A 122 7.36 -10.84 -13.64
CA GLY A 122 6.46 -11.52 -14.56
C GLY A 122 5.51 -12.50 -13.87
N LEU A 123 5.33 -12.37 -12.56
CA LEU A 123 4.38 -13.17 -11.80
C LEU A 123 2.97 -12.61 -11.97
N PRO A 124 1.92 -13.45 -11.89
CA PRO A 124 0.56 -12.95 -11.94
C PRO A 124 0.30 -12.02 -10.76
N PRO A 125 -0.59 -11.02 -10.92
CA PRO A 125 -1.00 -10.21 -9.80
C PRO A 125 -1.54 -11.10 -8.69
N LEU A 126 -1.40 -10.63 -7.44
CA LEU A 126 -2.03 -11.31 -6.33
C LEU A 126 -3.52 -11.41 -6.63
N GLU A 127 -3.98 -12.62 -6.93
CA GLU A 127 -5.40 -12.85 -6.98
C GLU A 127 -5.91 -12.65 -5.56
N HIS A 128 -6.56 -11.51 -5.34
CA HIS A 128 -7.57 -11.50 -4.32
C HIS A 128 -8.62 -12.48 -4.83
N GLU A 129 -8.58 -13.73 -4.35
CA GLU A 129 -9.70 -14.63 -4.50
C GLU A 129 -10.95 -13.76 -4.35
N GLU A 130 -11.94 -13.98 -5.20
CA GLU A 130 -13.18 -13.21 -5.12
C GLU A 130 -13.63 -13.18 -3.66
N GLU A 131 -13.17 -12.18 -2.93
CA GLU A 131 -13.38 -12.09 -1.49
C GLU A 131 -14.80 -11.65 -1.15
N GLY A 132 -15.65 -11.58 -2.18
CA GLY A 132 -17.04 -11.20 -2.01
C GLY A 132 -17.19 -9.70 -1.70
N ARG A 133 -18.33 -9.36 -1.14
CA ARG A 133 -18.65 -7.98 -0.83
C ARG A 133 -17.83 -7.47 0.37
N LEU A 134 -17.29 -6.27 0.24
CA LEU A 134 -16.61 -5.60 1.35
C LEU A 134 -17.63 -5.29 2.46
N VAL A 135 -17.42 -5.86 3.65
CA VAL A 135 -18.31 -5.70 4.81
C VAL A 135 -17.85 -4.53 5.68
N CYS A 136 -16.52 -4.36 5.86
CA CYS A 136 -15.98 -3.27 6.66
C CYS A 136 -14.94 -2.48 5.87
N LYS A 137 -15.25 -1.24 5.56
CA LYS A 137 -14.35 -0.33 4.82
C LYS A 137 -13.10 0.06 5.62
N CYS A 138 -13.21 0.15 6.93
CA CYS A 138 -12.11 0.60 7.79
C CYS A 138 -11.00 -0.45 7.91
N PHE A 139 -11.36 -1.72 7.91
CA PHE A 139 -10.42 -2.83 8.10
C PHE A 139 -10.27 -3.70 6.85
N GLY A 140 -10.96 -3.37 5.76
CA GLY A 140 -10.92 -4.17 4.54
C GLY A 140 -11.46 -5.58 4.70
N VAL A 141 -12.33 -5.82 5.70
CA VAL A 141 -12.89 -7.14 5.96
C VAL A 141 -13.97 -7.47 4.93
N THR A 142 -13.80 -8.59 4.23
CA THR A 142 -14.74 -9.09 3.23
C THR A 142 -15.65 -10.16 3.80
N GLU A 143 -16.73 -10.45 3.06
CA GLU A 143 -17.67 -11.51 3.41
C GLU A 143 -16.99 -12.88 3.54
N ASN A 144 -16.06 -13.19 2.64
CA ASN A 144 -15.33 -14.46 2.67
C ASN A 144 -14.40 -14.57 3.87
N GLN A 145 -13.79 -13.48 4.28
CA GLN A 145 -12.95 -13.43 5.49
C GLN A 145 -13.78 -13.73 6.75
N ILE A 146 -15.00 -13.18 6.83
CA ILE A 146 -15.92 -13.45 7.94
C ILE A 146 -16.35 -14.93 7.92
N ARG A 147 -16.72 -15.46 6.76
CA ARG A 147 -17.09 -16.88 6.61
C ARG A 147 -15.97 -17.82 6.99
N LYS A 148 -14.74 -17.50 6.63
CA LYS A 148 -13.57 -18.27 6.99
C LYS A 148 -13.35 -18.26 8.50
N ALA A 149 -13.42 -17.09 9.14
CA ALA A 149 -13.27 -16.96 10.59
C ALA A 149 -14.36 -17.77 11.34
N VAL A 150 -15.61 -17.72 10.89
CA VAL A 150 -16.71 -18.50 11.45
C VAL A 150 -16.44 -19.99 11.37
N ARG A 151 -15.95 -20.49 10.23
CA ARG A 151 -15.62 -21.89 10.02
C ARG A 151 -14.45 -22.38 10.88
N GLU A 152 -13.36 -21.61 10.94
CA GLU A 152 -12.15 -21.97 11.67
C GLU A 152 -12.35 -21.95 13.18
N ASN A 153 -13.19 -21.06 13.67
CA ASN A 153 -13.43 -20.87 15.08
C ASN A 153 -14.73 -21.52 15.57
N ASN A 154 -15.41 -22.25 14.71
CA ASN A 154 -16.66 -22.97 15.02
C ASN A 154 -17.73 -22.05 15.61
N LEU A 155 -17.81 -20.82 15.13
CA LEU A 155 -18.77 -19.83 15.57
C LEU A 155 -20.15 -20.14 15.00
N THR A 156 -21.17 -20.11 15.84
CA THR A 156 -22.55 -20.44 15.47
C THR A 156 -23.42 -19.20 15.29
N THR A 157 -22.98 -18.04 15.75
CA THR A 157 -23.71 -16.78 15.62
C THR A 157 -22.74 -15.66 15.23
N VAL A 158 -23.26 -14.67 14.52
CA VAL A 158 -22.55 -13.45 14.17
C VAL A 158 -23.21 -12.31 14.96
N ASP A 159 -22.85 -12.21 16.20
CA ASP A 159 -23.32 -11.11 17.06
C ASP A 159 -22.21 -10.09 17.28
#